data_c02a32ababe8dcbd373d4ab4a4d34a9f
#
_entry.id   c02a32ababe8dcbd373d4ab4a4d34a9f
#
_cell.length_a   1.000
_cell.length_b   1.000
_cell.length_c   1.000
_cell.angle_alpha   90.00
_cell.angle_beta   90.00
_cell.angle_gamma   90.00
#
_symmetry.space_group_name_H-M   'P 1'
#
loop_
_entity.id
_entity.type
_entity.pdbx_description
1 polymer ?
#
loop_
_entity_poly.entity_id
_entity_poly.type
_entity_poly.pdbx_seq_one_letter_code
_entity_poly.pdbx_strand_id
1 'polypeptide(L)' 'MFNPELDSKIVGKVIADFRKKKGISQEVLSGLAVIGRTHLSAIERGERKPTLETLYRLSNALDVRMSDIIIEIEKNLDKN' A
#
# COMPACT_ATOMS: atom_id res chain seq x y z
N MET A 1 5.31 -15.36 -17.88
CA MET A 1 5.31 -14.23 -18.83
C MET A 1 5.22 -12.91 -18.09
N PHE A 2 5.98 -11.94 -18.53
CA PHE A 2 6.00 -10.62 -17.90
C PHE A 2 4.75 -9.80 -18.26
N ASN A 3 4.06 -9.30 -17.23
CA ASN A 3 2.95 -8.38 -17.40
C ASN A 3 3.47 -6.95 -17.20
N PRO A 4 3.36 -6.07 -18.21
CA PRO A 4 3.90 -4.72 -18.10
C PRO A 4 3.14 -3.81 -17.14
N GLU A 5 1.97 -4.23 -16.66
CA GLU A 5 1.19 -3.42 -15.73
C GLU A 5 1.23 -4.00 -14.33
N LEU A 6 1.52 -3.14 -13.37
CA LEU A 6 1.47 -3.50 -11.96
C LEU A 6 0.00 -3.53 -11.53
N ASP A 7 -0.42 -4.66 -10.94
CA ASP A 7 -1.80 -4.83 -10.50
C ASP A 7 -2.11 -3.95 -9.29
N SER A 8 -2.89 -2.90 -9.52
CA SER A 8 -3.23 -1.93 -8.48
C SER A 8 -4.02 -2.55 -7.33
N LYS A 9 -4.81 -3.58 -7.61
CA LYS A 9 -5.61 -4.24 -6.56
C LYS A 9 -4.71 -5.01 -5.61
N ILE A 10 -3.67 -5.66 -6.13
CA ILE A 10 -2.69 -6.36 -5.30
C ILE A 10 -1.93 -5.35 -4.44
N VAL A 11 -1.49 -4.25 -5.03
CA VAL A 11 -0.79 -3.20 -4.29
C VAL A 11 -1.67 -2.68 -3.14
N GLY A 12 -2.92 -2.36 -3.45
CA GLY A 12 -3.85 -1.83 -2.44
C GLY A 12 -4.13 -2.83 -1.34
N LYS A 13 -4.32 -4.11 -1.70
CA LYS A 13 -4.56 -5.16 -0.72
C LYS A 13 -3.38 -5.31 0.24
N VAL A 14 -2.17 -5.30 -0.28
CA VAL A 14 -0.96 -5.43 0.56
C VAL A 14 -0.88 -4.26 1.54
N ILE A 15 -1.12 -3.04 1.08
CA ILE A 15 -1.09 -1.87 1.96
C ILE A 15 -2.17 -1.99 3.04
N ALA A 16 -3.39 -2.40 2.65
CA ALA A 16 -4.47 -2.59 3.62
C ALA A 16 -4.13 -3.68 4.64
N ASP A 17 -3.48 -4.76 4.21
CA ASP A 17 -3.07 -5.84 5.10
C ASP A 17 -2.06 -5.35 6.14
N PHE A 18 -1.06 -4.56 5.73
CA PHE A 18 -0.10 -3.96 6.67
C PHE A 18 -0.81 -3.07 7.68
N ARG A 19 -1.76 -2.25 7.19
CA ARG A 19 -2.52 -1.36 8.07
C ARG A 19 -3.33 -2.14 9.11
N LYS A 20 -4.05 -3.16 8.65
CA LYS A 20 -4.90 -3.97 9.52
C LYS A 20 -4.07 -4.75 10.53
N LYS A 21 -2.91 -5.24 10.12
CA LYS A 21 -1.99 -5.95 11.01
C LYS A 21 -1.48 -5.03 12.11
N LYS A 22 -1.28 -3.76 11.81
CA LYS A 22 -0.90 -2.76 12.81
C LYS A 22 -2.08 -2.36 13.69
N GLY A 23 -3.30 -2.69 13.30
CA GLY A 23 -4.50 -2.41 14.10
C GLY A 23 -4.97 -0.96 14.02
N ILE A 24 -4.70 -0.26 12.93
CA ILE A 24 -5.10 1.14 12.80
C ILE A 24 -6.07 1.32 11.64
N SER A 25 -6.89 2.38 11.74
CA SER A 25 -7.88 2.73 10.73
C SER A 25 -7.23 3.46 9.55
N GLN A 26 -7.99 3.59 8.45
CA GLN A 26 -7.57 4.41 7.32
C GLN A 26 -7.35 5.87 7.76
N GLU A 27 -8.22 6.38 8.63
CA GLU A 27 -8.09 7.75 9.11
C GLU A 27 -6.77 7.96 9.86
N VAL A 28 -6.42 7.02 10.73
CA VAL A 28 -5.17 7.11 11.49
C VAL A 28 -3.97 6.99 10.55
N LEU A 29 -3.96 6.01 9.66
CA LEU A 29 -2.83 5.82 8.74
C LEU A 29 -2.66 7.02 7.82
N SER A 30 -3.74 7.52 7.22
CA SER A 30 -3.64 8.66 6.32
C SER A 30 -3.11 9.89 7.04
N GLY A 31 -3.53 10.12 8.28
CA GLY A 31 -3.02 11.21 9.10
C GLY A 31 -1.53 11.08 9.37
N LEU A 32 -1.07 9.91 9.76
CA LEU A 32 0.34 9.65 10.05
C LEU A 32 1.20 9.77 8.78
N ALA A 33 0.69 9.33 7.65
CA ALA A 33 1.40 9.38 6.38
C ALA A 33 1.30 10.75 5.68
N VAL A 34 0.49 11.64 6.23
CA VAL A 34 0.24 12.98 5.66
C VAL A 34 -0.27 12.88 4.22
N ILE A 35 -1.26 12.00 4.01
CA ILE A 35 -1.98 11.92 2.74
C ILE A 35 -3.47 12.02 3.04
N GLY A 36 -4.26 12.33 2.03
CA GLY A 36 -5.72 12.41 2.22
C GLY A 36 -6.31 11.04 2.49
N ARG A 37 -7.31 10.97 3.37
CA ARG A 37 -8.01 9.71 3.65
C ARG A 37 -8.66 9.14 2.40
N THR A 38 -9.26 10.01 1.58
CA THR A 38 -9.86 9.61 0.31
C THR A 38 -8.82 9.00 -0.62
N HIS A 39 -7.62 9.58 -0.63
CA HIS A 39 -6.51 9.07 -1.44
C HIS A 39 -6.09 7.67 -0.96
N LEU A 40 -5.92 7.50 0.36
CA LEU A 40 -5.57 6.18 0.91
C LEU A 40 -6.65 5.15 0.59
N SER A 41 -7.92 5.53 0.75
CA SER A 41 -9.04 4.64 0.45
C SER A 41 -9.01 4.18 -1.02
N ALA A 42 -8.76 5.11 -1.94
CA ALA A 42 -8.66 4.79 -3.37
C ALA A 42 -7.48 3.84 -3.65
N ILE A 43 -6.35 4.03 -2.98
CA ILE A 43 -5.18 3.15 -3.10
C ILE A 43 -5.55 1.74 -2.62
N GLU A 44 -6.18 1.63 -1.45
CA GLU A 44 -6.53 0.31 -0.89
C GLU A 44 -7.56 -0.43 -1.75
N ARG A 45 -8.44 0.31 -2.44
CA ARG A 45 -9.41 -0.31 -3.36
C ARG A 45 -8.81 -0.67 -4.72
N GLY A 46 -7.57 -0.30 -4.97
CA GLY A 46 -6.91 -0.56 -6.25
C GLY A 46 -7.30 0.41 -7.35
N GLU A 47 -7.89 1.54 -6.99
CA GLU A 47 -8.30 2.57 -7.96
C GLU A 47 -7.18 3.53 -8.31
N ARG A 48 -6.17 3.64 -7.45
CA ARG A 48 -5.02 4.50 -7.68
C ARG A 48 -3.75 3.78 -7.23
N LYS A 49 -2.69 3.97 -7.99
CA LYS A 49 -1.37 3.47 -7.59
C LYS A 49 -0.67 4.54 -6.77
N PRO A 50 -0.03 4.19 -5.65
CA PRO A 50 0.75 5.16 -4.92
C PRO A 50 1.98 5.56 -5.73
N THR A 51 2.37 6.82 -5.63
CA THR A 51 3.68 7.23 -6.10
C THR A 51 4.74 6.64 -5.17
N LEU A 52 5.99 6.66 -5.59
CA LEU A 52 7.08 6.20 -4.74
C LEU A 52 7.12 7.01 -3.43
N GLU A 53 6.90 8.32 -3.51
CA GLU A 53 6.87 9.15 -2.30
C GLU A 53 5.71 8.78 -1.38
N THR A 54 4.52 8.54 -1.94
CA THR A 54 3.38 8.12 -1.12
C THR A 54 3.67 6.79 -0.45
N LEU A 55 4.30 5.85 -1.17
CA LEU A 55 4.68 4.57 -0.59
C LEU A 55 5.68 4.77 0.55
N TYR A 56 6.64 5.66 0.38
CA TYR A 56 7.61 5.99 1.42
C TYR A 56 6.90 6.54 2.68
N ARG A 57 5.95 7.45 2.50
CA ARG A 57 5.19 8.00 3.62
C ARG A 57 4.36 6.94 4.33
N LEU A 58 3.75 6.04 3.58
CA LEU A 58 2.98 4.93 4.14
C LEU A 58 3.89 3.98 4.92
N SER A 59 5.06 3.65 4.37
CA SER A 59 5.99 2.74 5.05
C SER A 59 6.46 3.33 6.38
N ASN A 60 6.79 4.61 6.41
CA ASN A 60 7.18 5.27 7.65
C ASN A 60 6.05 5.27 8.67
N ALA A 61 4.82 5.57 8.23
CA ALA A 61 3.66 5.58 9.11
C ALA A 61 3.36 4.20 9.67
N LEU A 62 3.62 3.16 8.88
CA LEU A 62 3.43 1.77 9.29
C LEU A 62 4.62 1.20 10.07
N ASP A 63 5.70 1.96 10.18
CA ASP A 63 6.93 1.55 10.84
C ASP A 63 7.53 0.30 10.20
N VAL A 64 7.52 0.27 8.88
CA VAL A 64 8.15 -0.78 8.07
C VAL A 64 9.02 -0.15 7.00
N ARG A 65 9.83 -0.94 6.33
CA ARG A 65 10.63 -0.47 5.20
C ARG A 65 9.78 -0.50 3.94
N MET A 66 10.07 0.40 3.01
CA MET A 66 9.44 0.33 1.68
C MET A 66 9.66 -1.04 1.06
N SER A 67 10.86 -1.61 1.24
CA SER A 67 11.19 -2.93 0.70
C SER A 67 10.30 -4.02 1.28
N ASP A 68 9.88 -3.90 2.54
CA ASP A 68 8.97 -4.89 3.13
C ASP A 68 7.64 -4.92 2.39
N ILE A 69 7.12 -3.75 2.05
CA ILE A 69 5.85 -3.64 1.31
C ILE A 69 6.03 -4.19 -0.10
N ILE A 70 7.14 -3.81 -0.77
CA ILE A 70 7.41 -4.24 -2.14
C ILE A 70 7.58 -5.76 -2.22
N ILE A 71 8.28 -6.36 -1.26
CA ILE A 71 8.46 -7.81 -1.22
C ILE A 71 7.11 -8.51 -1.10
N GLU A 72 6.20 -8.01 -0.25
CA GLU A 72 4.87 -8.60 -0.14
C GLU A 72 4.06 -8.44 -1.43
N ILE A 73 4.19 -7.29 -2.09
CA ILE A 73 3.55 -7.09 -3.39
C ILE A 73 4.07 -8.12 -4.38
N GLU A 74 5.39 -8.29 -4.46
CA GLU A 74 5.99 -9.26 -5.40
C GLU A 74 5.52 -10.67 -5.12
N LYS A 75 5.47 -11.07 -3.85
CA LYS A 75 4.97 -12.41 -3.47
C LYS A 75 3.54 -12.63 -3.93
N ASN A 76 2.69 -11.62 -3.81
CA ASN A 76 1.30 -11.73 -4.24
C ASN A 76 1.15 -11.72 -5.75
N LEU A 77 2.02 -10.99 -6.46
CA LEU A 77 2.03 -11.00 -7.93
C LEU A 77 2.43 -12.39 -8.44
N ASP A 78 3.37 -13.03 -7.78
CA ASP A 78 3.87 -14.36 -8.20
C ASP A 78 2.82 -15.46 -8.04
N LYS A 79 1.82 -15.25 -7.17
CA LYS A 79 0.75 -16.21 -6.95
C LYS A 79 -0.31 -16.17 -8.06
N ASN A 80 -0.30 -15.12 -8.85
CA ASN A 80 -1.27 -14.95 -9.93
C ASN A 80 -0.57 -15.20 -11.28
#